data_831945acca0b4178c470b0288dee2696
#
_entry.id   831945acca0b4178c470b0288dee2696
#
_cell.length_a   1.000
_cell.length_b   1.000
_cell.length_c   1.000
_cell.angle_alpha   90.00
_cell.angle_beta   90.00
_cell.angle_gamma   90.00
#
_symmetry.space_group_name_H-M   'P 1'
#
loop_
_entity.id
_entity.type
_entity.pdbx_description
1 polymer ?
#
loop_
_entity_poly.entity_id
_entity_poly.type
_entity_poly.pdbx_seq_one_letter_code
_entity_poly.pdbx_strand_id
1 'polypeptide(L)'
;MRKLATLALFSVLSTHAAAEEQSTQDIVNEALSAAHPEIAAGATVMDWEGNVLRGGDSDWVCYPTPPGRGAAKCPMCLDRTWRDLVSARSGNTEFKPKTVGIAYMLAGDCPVSNTDPNAKGPTPDNQWINGEGPHLMIVIPDATALEGLSTDPYGVKPYVMWKGTPFAHIMVPTAGN
;
A
#
# COMPACT_ATOMS: atom_id res chain seq x y z
N MET A 1 9.74 -33.90 56.16
CA MET A 1 8.77 -34.08 55.07
C MET A 1 8.80 -32.82 54.23
N ARG A 2 9.60 -32.80 53.15
CA ARG A 2 9.69 -31.71 52.18
C ARG A 2 8.82 -32.09 50.99
N LYS A 3 7.78 -31.32 50.68
CA LYS A 3 7.00 -31.46 49.46
C LYS A 3 7.48 -30.43 48.45
N LEU A 4 7.82 -30.92 47.29
CA LEU A 4 8.24 -30.24 46.10
C LEU A 4 7.14 -29.28 45.59
N ALA A 5 7.56 -28.07 45.19
CA ALA A 5 6.80 -27.20 44.32
C ALA A 5 7.60 -27.05 43.01
N THR A 6 7.27 -27.88 42.05
CA THR A 6 7.76 -27.75 40.67
C THR A 6 6.57 -27.95 39.77
N LEU A 7 5.93 -26.88 39.30
CA LEU A 7 5.10 -26.83 38.09
C LEU A 7 4.56 -25.42 37.93
N ALA A 8 5.13 -24.62 37.04
CA ALA A 8 4.44 -23.49 36.38
C ALA A 8 5.38 -22.67 35.46
N LEU A 9 6.19 -23.32 34.61
CA LEU A 9 7.02 -22.53 33.66
C LEU A 9 6.80 -22.85 32.17
N PHE A 10 5.89 -23.77 31.83
CA PHE A 10 5.72 -24.21 30.43
C PHE A 10 4.53 -23.57 29.68
N SER A 11 3.67 -22.83 30.35
CA SER A 11 2.41 -22.35 29.76
C SER A 11 2.51 -20.96 29.09
N VAL A 12 3.54 -20.16 29.37
CA VAL A 12 3.62 -18.76 28.93
C VAL A 12 4.24 -18.63 27.54
N LEU A 13 5.19 -19.49 27.16
CA LEU A 13 5.84 -19.41 25.85
C LEU A 13 4.90 -19.78 24.68
N SER A 14 4.02 -20.75 24.86
CA SER A 14 3.09 -21.18 23.80
C SER A 14 2.00 -20.14 23.48
N THR A 15 1.57 -19.37 24.45
CA THR A 15 0.55 -18.31 24.24
C THR A 15 1.13 -17.09 23.52
N HIS A 16 2.38 -16.73 23.74
CA HIS A 16 3.03 -15.63 23.06
C HIS A 16 3.30 -15.96 21.58
N ALA A 17 3.81 -17.15 21.29
CA ALA A 17 4.06 -17.59 19.91
C ALA A 17 2.76 -17.65 19.08
N ALA A 18 1.67 -18.16 19.64
CA ALA A 18 0.38 -18.21 18.95
C ALA A 18 -0.23 -16.82 18.73
N ALA A 19 -0.04 -15.88 19.65
CA ALA A 19 -0.52 -14.49 19.50
C ALA A 19 0.29 -13.71 18.45
N GLU A 20 1.60 -13.96 18.38
CA GLU A 20 2.48 -13.35 17.38
C GLU A 20 2.19 -13.89 15.96
N GLU A 21 1.97 -15.19 15.82
CA GLU A 21 1.56 -15.82 14.56
C GLU A 21 0.20 -15.33 14.08
N GLN A 22 -0.79 -15.19 14.95
CA GLN A 22 -2.10 -14.62 14.64
C GLN A 22 -1.99 -13.17 14.19
N SER A 23 -1.18 -12.36 14.85
CA SER A 23 -0.94 -10.97 14.47
C SER A 23 -0.28 -10.84 13.08
N THR A 24 0.70 -11.69 12.76
CA THR A 24 1.35 -11.74 11.46
C THR A 24 0.38 -12.15 10.37
N GLN A 25 -0.50 -13.14 10.62
CA GLN A 25 -1.50 -13.57 9.67
C GLN A 25 -2.54 -12.46 9.38
N ASP A 26 -2.93 -11.68 10.37
CA ASP A 26 -3.84 -10.54 10.19
C ASP A 26 -3.21 -9.45 9.30
N ILE A 27 -1.92 -9.17 9.48
CA ILE A 27 -1.15 -8.25 8.63
C ILE A 27 -1.08 -8.77 7.20
N VAL A 28 -0.79 -10.06 7.01
CA VAL A 28 -0.76 -10.70 5.69
C VAL A 28 -2.13 -10.62 5.01
N ASN A 29 -3.21 -10.92 5.72
CA ASN A 29 -4.57 -10.86 5.18
C ASN A 29 -4.94 -9.42 4.78
N GLU A 30 -4.56 -8.43 5.58
CA GLU A 30 -4.76 -7.03 5.25
C GLU A 30 -4.02 -6.66 3.97
N ALA A 31 -2.72 -6.96 3.87
CA ALA A 31 -1.93 -6.64 2.69
C ALA A 31 -2.54 -7.26 1.41
N LEU A 32 -2.97 -8.52 1.48
CA LEU A 32 -3.56 -9.23 0.34
C LEU A 32 -4.94 -8.70 -0.06
N SER A 33 -5.66 -8.04 0.84
CA SER A 33 -6.95 -7.42 0.53
C SER A 33 -6.86 -6.25 -0.47
N ALA A 34 -5.64 -5.77 -0.73
CA ALA A 34 -5.38 -4.72 -1.70
C ALA A 34 -5.64 -5.13 -3.14
N ALA A 35 -5.62 -6.41 -3.48
CA ALA A 35 -5.71 -6.87 -4.87
C ALA A 35 -6.75 -7.97 -5.07
N HIS A 36 -7.07 -8.24 -6.34
CA HIS A 36 -7.91 -9.37 -6.72
C HIS A 36 -7.28 -10.69 -6.25
N PRO A 37 -8.07 -11.69 -5.83
CA PRO A 37 -7.55 -12.96 -5.32
C PRO A 37 -6.51 -13.65 -6.21
N GLU A 38 -6.64 -13.58 -7.53
CA GLU A 38 -5.68 -14.17 -8.47
C GLU A 38 -4.30 -13.50 -8.41
N ILE A 39 -4.24 -12.18 -8.17
CA ILE A 39 -2.98 -11.45 -7.96
C ILE A 39 -2.43 -11.76 -6.56
N ALA A 40 -3.30 -11.68 -5.56
CA ALA A 40 -2.97 -11.90 -4.16
C ALA A 40 -2.42 -13.31 -3.90
N ALA A 41 -2.90 -14.32 -4.61
CA ALA A 41 -2.48 -15.71 -4.44
C ALA A 41 -0.96 -15.91 -4.63
N GLY A 42 -0.39 -15.32 -5.70
CA GLY A 42 1.04 -15.42 -6.03
C GLY A 42 1.91 -14.30 -5.44
N ALA A 43 1.33 -13.29 -4.78
CA ALA A 43 2.08 -12.13 -4.33
C ALA A 43 2.95 -12.44 -3.10
N THR A 44 4.15 -11.85 -3.05
CA THR A 44 4.92 -11.73 -1.84
C THR A 44 4.28 -10.67 -0.92
N VAL A 45 4.22 -10.92 0.38
CA VAL A 45 3.83 -9.90 1.36
C VAL A 45 5.05 -9.44 2.13
N MET A 46 5.27 -8.13 2.16
CA MET A 46 6.36 -7.50 2.91
C MET A 46 5.81 -6.42 3.85
N ASP A 47 6.50 -6.21 4.97
CA ASP A 47 6.28 -5.02 5.78
C ASP A 47 7.05 -3.81 5.22
N TRP A 48 6.88 -2.65 5.86
CA TRP A 48 7.53 -1.40 5.45
C TRP A 48 8.99 -1.30 5.88
N GLU A 49 9.47 -2.21 6.71
CA GLU A 49 10.86 -2.39 7.12
C GLU A 49 11.63 -3.30 6.15
N GLY A 50 10.92 -3.97 5.21
CA GLY A 50 11.52 -4.85 4.21
C GLY A 50 11.54 -6.33 4.60
N ASN A 51 10.90 -6.72 5.69
CA ASN A 51 10.80 -8.14 6.07
C ASN A 51 9.73 -8.84 5.23
N VAL A 52 10.02 -10.06 4.79
CA VAL A 52 9.06 -10.91 4.09
C VAL A 52 8.19 -11.62 5.11
N LEU A 53 6.91 -11.28 5.13
CA LEU A 53 5.91 -11.90 6.00
C LEU A 53 5.30 -13.17 5.37
N ARG A 54 5.21 -13.18 4.03
CA ARG A 54 4.77 -14.33 3.23
C ARG A 54 5.51 -14.32 1.90
N GLY A 55 6.15 -15.43 1.54
CA GLY A 55 6.73 -15.62 0.21
C GLY A 55 5.65 -15.81 -0.87
N GLY A 56 5.93 -15.35 -2.08
CA GLY A 56 5.13 -15.53 -3.28
C GLY A 56 6.01 -15.95 -4.46
N ASP A 57 5.40 -16.30 -5.58
CA ASP A 57 6.05 -16.78 -6.80
C ASP A 57 5.81 -15.86 -8.03
N SER A 58 5.15 -14.73 -7.81
CA SER A 58 4.92 -13.70 -8.84
C SER A 58 5.75 -12.44 -8.58
N ASP A 59 5.77 -11.52 -9.55
CA ASP A 59 6.44 -10.21 -9.42
C ASP A 59 5.69 -9.21 -8.53
N TRP A 60 4.49 -9.55 -8.07
CA TRP A 60 3.69 -8.71 -7.20
C TRP A 60 4.17 -8.74 -5.75
N VAL A 61 4.22 -7.55 -5.15
CA VAL A 61 4.48 -7.41 -3.71
C VAL A 61 3.35 -6.60 -3.07
N CYS A 62 2.70 -7.19 -2.07
CA CYS A 62 1.65 -6.54 -1.30
C CYS A 62 2.20 -6.06 0.05
N TYR A 63 1.77 -4.86 0.43
CA TYR A 63 2.14 -4.20 1.68
C TYR A 63 0.90 -3.93 2.51
N PRO A 64 0.95 -4.11 3.83
CA PRO A 64 -0.12 -3.64 4.72
C PRO A 64 -0.19 -2.11 4.74
N THR A 65 -1.20 -1.57 5.39
CA THR A 65 -1.29 -0.13 5.67
C THR A 65 0.01 0.40 6.27
N PRO A 66 0.58 1.51 5.76
CA PRO A 66 1.79 2.10 6.34
C PRO A 66 1.59 2.48 7.82
N PRO A 67 2.64 2.39 8.64
CA PRO A 67 2.58 2.82 10.03
C PRO A 67 2.12 4.28 10.18
N GLY A 68 1.43 4.59 11.27
CA GLY A 68 1.01 5.96 11.60
C GLY A 68 -0.27 6.45 10.89
N ARG A 69 -1.01 5.57 10.21
CA ARG A 69 -2.27 5.92 9.51
C ARG A 69 -3.52 5.83 10.40
N GLY A 70 -3.36 5.59 11.70
CA GLY A 70 -4.47 5.47 12.64
C GLY A 70 -5.38 4.29 12.30
N ALA A 71 -6.70 4.53 12.24
CA ALA A 71 -7.70 3.52 11.90
C ALA A 71 -7.92 3.36 10.39
N ALA A 72 -7.31 4.20 9.55
CA ALA A 72 -7.45 4.09 8.10
C ALA A 72 -6.76 2.82 7.57
N LYS A 73 -7.36 2.20 6.55
CA LYS A 73 -6.83 1.03 5.87
C LYS A 73 -6.49 1.37 4.43
N CYS A 74 -5.23 1.22 4.08
CA CYS A 74 -4.72 1.51 2.74
C CYS A 74 -3.58 0.55 2.34
N PRO A 75 -3.83 -0.78 2.39
CA PRO A 75 -2.88 -1.75 1.87
C PRO A 75 -2.75 -1.59 0.36
N MET A 76 -1.61 -1.97 -0.19
CA MET A 76 -1.35 -1.86 -1.62
C MET A 76 -0.62 -3.08 -2.15
N CYS A 77 -0.96 -3.52 -3.38
CA CYS A 77 -0.18 -4.52 -4.12
C CYS A 77 0.44 -3.84 -5.35
N LEU A 78 1.76 -3.93 -5.45
CA LEU A 78 2.57 -3.18 -6.37
C LEU A 78 3.30 -4.12 -7.33
N ASP A 79 3.31 -3.80 -8.62
CA ASP A 79 4.27 -4.38 -9.56
C ASP A 79 5.67 -3.77 -9.37
N ARG A 80 6.63 -4.22 -10.18
CA ARG A 80 8.00 -3.73 -10.07
C ARG A 80 8.13 -2.24 -10.32
N THR A 81 7.47 -1.71 -11.35
CA THR A 81 7.55 -0.29 -11.70
C THR A 81 7.00 0.60 -10.60
N TRP A 82 5.90 0.18 -9.94
CA TRP A 82 5.36 0.89 -8.79
C TRP A 82 6.26 0.83 -7.56
N ARG A 83 6.91 -0.30 -7.30
CA ARG A 83 7.90 -0.40 -6.22
C ARG A 83 9.09 0.54 -6.45
N ASP A 84 9.55 0.66 -7.71
CA ASP A 84 10.61 1.59 -8.09
C ASP A 84 10.16 3.05 -7.87
N LEU A 85 8.88 3.41 -8.16
CA LEU A 85 8.31 4.72 -7.85
C LEU A 85 8.32 4.99 -6.33
N VAL A 86 7.81 4.06 -5.53
CA VAL A 86 7.76 4.20 -4.07
C VAL A 86 9.16 4.37 -3.49
N SER A 87 10.13 3.59 -3.97
CA SER A 87 11.53 3.68 -3.57
C SER A 87 12.14 5.03 -3.96
N ALA A 88 11.94 5.49 -5.19
CA ALA A 88 12.47 6.77 -5.67
C ALA A 88 11.88 7.94 -4.88
N ARG A 89 10.57 7.94 -4.62
CA ARG A 89 9.91 8.96 -3.81
C ARG A 89 10.46 9.01 -2.38
N SER A 90 10.61 7.84 -1.74
CA SER A 90 11.12 7.75 -0.36
C SER A 90 12.58 8.17 -0.26
N GLY A 91 13.39 7.80 -1.26
CA GLY A 91 14.82 8.14 -1.35
C GLY A 91 15.09 9.53 -1.94
N ASN A 92 14.06 10.29 -2.34
CA ASN A 92 14.19 11.56 -3.05
C ASN A 92 15.13 11.48 -4.26
N THR A 93 14.99 10.40 -5.05
CA THR A 93 15.77 10.13 -6.25
C THR A 93 14.93 10.30 -7.51
N GLU A 94 15.60 10.37 -8.67
CA GLU A 94 14.91 10.47 -9.95
C GLU A 94 14.11 9.19 -10.23
N PHE A 95 12.87 9.37 -10.73
CA PHE A 95 12.03 8.27 -11.21
C PHE A 95 11.73 8.46 -12.71
N LYS A 96 12.13 7.48 -13.51
CA LYS A 96 11.87 7.42 -14.95
C LYS A 96 11.41 6.02 -15.32
N PRO A 97 10.10 5.75 -15.33
CA PRO A 97 9.60 4.43 -15.67
C PRO A 97 9.89 4.09 -17.13
N LYS A 98 10.30 2.85 -17.40
CA LYS A 98 10.53 2.31 -18.75
C LYS A 98 9.35 1.50 -19.26
N THR A 99 8.51 1.03 -18.35
CA THR A 99 7.33 0.22 -18.61
C THR A 99 6.14 0.78 -17.86
N VAL A 100 4.93 0.45 -18.31
CA VAL A 100 3.72 0.72 -17.54
C VAL A 100 3.82 0.01 -16.20
N GLY A 101 3.45 0.71 -15.12
CA GLY A 101 3.34 0.15 -13.78
C GLY A 101 1.89 0.15 -13.32
N ILE A 102 1.50 -0.90 -12.61
CA ILE A 102 0.15 -1.06 -12.06
C ILE A 102 0.25 -1.30 -10.56
N ALA A 103 -0.62 -0.65 -9.81
CA ALA A 103 -0.82 -0.90 -8.39
C ALA A 103 -2.31 -1.08 -8.09
N TYR A 104 -2.61 -1.93 -7.13
CA TYR A 104 -3.95 -2.20 -6.64
C TYR A 104 -4.10 -1.65 -5.22
N MET A 105 -5.19 -0.91 -4.98
CA MET A 105 -5.64 -0.47 -3.67
C MET A 105 -7.16 -0.72 -3.52
N LEU A 106 -7.57 -2.00 -3.64
CA LEU A 106 -9.00 -2.38 -3.64
C LEU A 106 -9.64 -2.33 -2.25
N ALA A 107 -8.87 -2.15 -1.20
CA ALA A 107 -9.38 -1.90 0.16
C ALA A 107 -9.57 -0.39 0.45
N GLY A 108 -9.26 0.47 -0.51
CA GLY A 108 -9.32 1.92 -0.37
C GLY A 108 -7.96 2.55 -0.06
N ASP A 109 -7.93 3.88 0.12
CA ASP A 109 -6.73 4.64 0.42
C ASP A 109 -6.83 5.42 1.74
N CYS A 110 -5.69 5.74 2.29
CA CYS A 110 -5.55 6.66 3.41
C CYS A 110 -5.63 8.13 2.95
N PRO A 111 -5.88 9.08 3.88
CA PRO A 111 -5.81 10.49 3.52
C PRO A 111 -4.48 10.88 2.89
N VAL A 112 -4.54 11.56 1.74
CA VAL A 112 -3.37 11.89 0.90
C VAL A 112 -3.57 13.22 0.16
N SER A 113 -2.48 13.89 -0.23
CA SER A 113 -2.54 15.05 -1.13
C SER A 113 -2.61 14.60 -2.58
N ASN A 114 -3.57 15.16 -3.35
CA ASN A 114 -3.66 14.96 -4.79
C ASN A 114 -2.56 15.72 -5.57
N THR A 115 -1.99 16.76 -4.98
CA THR A 115 -1.07 17.68 -5.67
C THR A 115 0.38 17.57 -5.24
N ASP A 116 0.64 17.15 -3.98
CA ASP A 116 1.99 17.04 -3.43
C ASP A 116 2.26 15.62 -2.91
N PRO A 117 3.15 14.85 -3.58
CA PRO A 117 3.49 13.49 -3.18
C PRO A 117 4.17 13.39 -1.81
N ASN A 118 4.72 14.48 -1.28
CA ASN A 118 5.48 14.52 -0.03
C ASN A 118 4.69 15.16 1.13
N ALA A 119 3.47 15.63 0.89
CA ALA A 119 2.63 16.24 1.92
C ALA A 119 2.33 15.25 3.05
N LYS A 120 2.48 15.74 4.29
CA LYS A 120 2.22 14.97 5.52
C LYS A 120 0.84 15.27 6.12
N GLY A 121 0.12 16.22 5.54
CA GLY A 121 -1.20 16.66 5.99
C GLY A 121 -1.76 17.76 5.11
N PRO A 122 -3.00 18.19 5.37
CA PRO A 122 -3.64 19.27 4.62
C PRO A 122 -2.93 20.60 4.88
N THR A 123 -2.77 21.39 3.81
CA THR A 123 -2.30 22.79 3.84
C THR A 123 -3.16 23.62 2.89
N PRO A 124 -3.11 24.96 2.98
CA PRO A 124 -3.82 25.83 2.03
C PRO A 124 -3.38 25.64 0.56
N ASP A 125 -2.17 25.12 0.35
CA ASP A 125 -1.54 25.03 -0.98
C ASP A 125 -1.65 23.63 -1.60
N ASN A 126 -2.22 22.66 -0.89
CA ASN A 126 -2.42 21.31 -1.44
C ASN A 126 -3.90 20.91 -1.48
N GLN A 127 -4.26 20.07 -2.44
CA GLN A 127 -5.57 19.45 -2.49
C GLN A 127 -5.54 18.15 -1.67
N TRP A 128 -6.11 18.19 -0.47
CA TRP A 128 -6.15 17.04 0.43
C TRP A 128 -7.40 16.20 0.20
N ILE A 129 -7.22 14.89 0.02
CA ILE A 129 -8.28 13.89 -0.12
C ILE A 129 -8.34 13.12 1.19
N ASN A 130 -9.52 12.98 1.79
CA ASN A 130 -9.70 12.30 3.09
C ASN A 130 -9.77 10.76 3.00
N GLY A 131 -9.35 10.21 1.89
CA GLY A 131 -9.37 8.80 1.55
C GLY A 131 -10.16 8.58 0.26
N GLU A 132 -9.85 7.51 -0.41
CA GLU A 132 -10.54 7.08 -1.62
C GLU A 132 -11.08 5.66 -1.47
N GLY A 133 -12.11 5.35 -2.24
CA GLY A 133 -12.63 3.99 -2.39
C GLY A 133 -11.66 3.07 -3.14
N PRO A 134 -12.10 1.85 -3.46
CA PRO A 134 -11.31 0.90 -4.25
C PRO A 134 -10.88 1.48 -5.60
N HIS A 135 -9.59 1.36 -5.92
CA HIS A 135 -9.04 1.90 -7.17
C HIS A 135 -7.79 1.16 -7.63
N LEU A 136 -7.41 1.44 -8.88
CA LEU A 136 -6.12 1.11 -9.46
C LEU A 136 -5.31 2.38 -9.65
N MET A 137 -3.98 2.24 -9.63
CA MET A 137 -3.05 3.31 -9.97
C MET A 137 -2.18 2.86 -11.15
N ILE A 138 -2.05 3.70 -12.17
CA ILE A 138 -1.30 3.35 -13.38
C ILE A 138 -0.23 4.41 -13.65
N VAL A 139 1.03 3.98 -13.61
CA VAL A 139 2.17 4.77 -14.06
C VAL A 139 2.43 4.47 -15.52
N ILE A 140 2.70 5.51 -16.30
CA ILE A 140 3.06 5.38 -17.73
C ILE A 140 4.42 6.01 -18.01
N PRO A 141 5.23 5.46 -18.94
CA PRO A 141 6.57 5.96 -19.25
C PRO A 141 6.57 7.39 -19.83
N ASP A 142 5.57 7.72 -20.61
CA ASP A 142 5.45 9.03 -21.28
C ASP A 142 4.38 9.87 -20.56
N ALA A 143 4.84 10.79 -19.71
CA ALA A 143 3.95 11.68 -18.97
C ALA A 143 3.13 12.64 -19.87
N THR A 144 3.49 12.81 -21.14
CA THR A 144 2.69 13.65 -22.09
C THR A 144 1.35 13.00 -22.40
N ALA A 145 1.25 11.67 -22.30
CA ALA A 145 -0.03 10.97 -22.45
C ALA A 145 -1.02 11.22 -21.29
N LEU A 146 -0.59 11.88 -20.21
CA LEU A 146 -1.46 12.37 -19.13
C LEU A 146 -2.09 13.75 -19.44
N GLU A 147 -1.65 14.42 -20.51
CA GLU A 147 -2.21 15.71 -20.91
C GLU A 147 -3.68 15.52 -21.31
N GLY A 148 -4.52 16.47 -20.87
CA GLY A 148 -5.96 16.39 -21.14
C GLY A 148 -6.78 15.50 -20.21
N LEU A 149 -6.15 14.66 -19.38
CA LEU A 149 -6.87 13.96 -18.32
C LEU A 149 -7.21 14.91 -17.15
N SER A 150 -8.37 14.66 -16.55
CA SER A 150 -8.81 15.40 -15.35
C SER A 150 -7.79 15.26 -14.22
N THR A 151 -7.75 16.26 -13.34
CA THR A 151 -7.07 16.18 -12.03
C THR A 151 -8.08 16.22 -10.88
N ASP A 152 -9.39 16.18 -11.19
CA ASP A 152 -10.45 16.17 -10.20
C ASP A 152 -10.56 14.77 -9.58
N PRO A 153 -10.30 14.61 -8.27
CA PRO A 153 -10.34 13.33 -7.59
C PRO A 153 -11.76 12.90 -7.22
N TYR A 154 -12.77 13.75 -7.45
CA TYR A 154 -14.12 13.46 -7.02
C TYR A 154 -14.96 12.85 -8.16
N GLY A 155 -15.49 11.67 -7.88
CA GLY A 155 -16.36 10.96 -8.81
C GLY A 155 -15.79 9.61 -9.25
N VAL A 156 -16.31 9.08 -10.37
CA VAL A 156 -15.99 7.73 -10.88
C VAL A 156 -15.06 7.73 -12.09
N LYS A 157 -14.63 8.91 -12.55
CA LYS A 157 -13.79 9.04 -13.75
C LYS A 157 -12.32 8.92 -13.37
N PRO A 158 -11.50 8.31 -14.24
CA PRO A 158 -10.05 8.36 -14.05
C PRO A 158 -9.53 9.80 -14.02
N TYR A 159 -8.54 10.05 -13.17
CA TYR A 159 -7.90 11.35 -13.02
C TYR A 159 -6.39 11.19 -12.78
N VAL A 160 -5.65 12.29 -12.90
CA VAL A 160 -4.20 12.31 -12.66
C VAL A 160 -3.91 12.84 -11.27
N MET A 161 -3.33 11.99 -10.42
CA MET A 161 -2.75 12.38 -9.14
C MET A 161 -1.30 12.82 -9.33
N TRP A 162 -0.85 13.80 -8.53
CA TRP A 162 0.49 14.40 -8.52
C TRP A 162 0.94 14.95 -9.88
N LYS A 163 -0.01 15.48 -10.66
CA LYS A 163 0.27 16.06 -11.97
C LYS A 163 1.39 17.10 -11.90
N GLY A 164 2.30 17.06 -12.87
CA GLY A 164 3.44 17.98 -12.92
C GLY A 164 4.63 17.56 -12.06
N THR A 165 4.55 16.41 -11.39
CA THR A 165 5.68 15.82 -10.66
C THR A 165 6.22 14.58 -11.39
N PRO A 166 7.44 14.12 -11.08
CA PRO A 166 7.97 12.87 -11.62
C PRO A 166 7.13 11.62 -11.25
N PHE A 167 6.26 11.73 -10.27
CA PHE A 167 5.45 10.64 -9.73
C PHE A 167 3.99 10.69 -10.21
N ALA A 168 3.68 11.53 -11.23
CA ALA A 168 2.35 11.64 -11.79
C ALA A 168 1.85 10.27 -12.30
N HIS A 169 0.60 9.94 -11.97
CA HIS A 169 -0.01 8.67 -12.35
C HIS A 169 -1.53 8.80 -12.51
N ILE A 170 -2.13 7.83 -13.16
CA ILE A 170 -3.58 7.76 -13.36
C ILE A 170 -4.20 7.01 -12.18
N MET A 171 -5.19 7.62 -11.55
CA MET A 171 -6.09 6.99 -10.60
C MET A 171 -7.31 6.48 -11.35
N VAL A 172 -7.69 5.22 -11.13
CA VAL A 172 -8.84 4.58 -11.78
C VAL A 172 -9.76 4.04 -10.69
N PRO A 173 -10.79 4.81 -10.26
CA PRO A 173 -11.80 4.32 -9.33
C PRO A 173 -12.49 3.06 -9.88
N THR A 174 -12.63 2.02 -9.06
CA THR A 174 -13.28 0.74 -9.45
C THR A 174 -14.66 0.56 -8.82
N ALA A 175 -15.02 1.40 -7.86
CA ALA A 175 -16.35 1.52 -7.28
C ALA A 175 -16.69 3.01 -7.14
N GLY A 176 -18.00 3.35 -7.15
CA GLY A 176 -18.43 4.71 -6.85
C GLY A 176 -18.10 5.07 -5.39
N ASN A 177 -17.60 6.28 -5.18
CA ASN A 177 -17.41 6.86 -3.84
C ASN A 177 -18.75 7.31 -3.28
#